data_807d960c7c55ab4c78e2cc3ff2317e9a
#
_entry.id   807d960c7c55ab4c78e2cc3ff2317e9a
#
_cell.length_a   1.000
_cell.length_b   1.000
_cell.length_c   1.000
_cell.angle_alpha   90.00
_cell.angle_beta   90.00
_cell.angle_gamma   90.00
#
_symmetry.space_group_name_H-M   'P 1'
#
loop_
_entity.id
_entity.type
_entity.pdbx_description
1 polymer ?
#
loop_
_entity_poly.entity_id
_entity_poly.type
_entity_poly.pdbx_seq_one_letter_code
_entity_poly.pdbx_strand_id
1 'polypeptide(L)'
;IKALEELTNPTDISIKVNYCSTQPFSKIKVKLKNEIVSMKAGEIDVETLKGKYVETSDWDRFIQRSDVIVVDTRNSYEIKAGTFKGALDPHTESFREFPEWAKNNTELFKNKKIAMFCTGGIRCEKSTAYM
;
A
#
# COMPACT_ATOMS: atom_id res chain seq x y z
N ILE A 1 -6.57 -8.31 -20.72
CA ILE A 1 -6.04 -6.93 -20.71
C ILE A 1 -6.75 -6.14 -21.82
N LYS A 2 -6.64 -6.51 -23.11
CA LYS A 2 -7.36 -5.83 -24.21
C LYS A 2 -8.84 -5.58 -23.93
N ALA A 3 -9.57 -6.57 -23.40
CA ALA A 3 -10.99 -6.43 -23.09
C ALA A 3 -11.28 -5.39 -21.99
N LEU A 4 -10.36 -5.16 -21.07
CA LEU A 4 -10.48 -4.10 -20.04
C LEU A 4 -10.18 -2.72 -20.63
N GLU A 5 -9.21 -2.62 -21.52
CA GLU A 5 -8.89 -1.38 -22.25
C GLU A 5 -10.07 -0.92 -23.12
N GLU A 6 -10.73 -1.88 -23.78
CA GLU A 6 -11.93 -1.61 -24.59
C GLU A 6 -13.14 -1.15 -23.76
N LEU A 7 -13.30 -1.67 -22.53
CA LEU A 7 -14.44 -1.35 -21.68
C LEU A 7 -14.28 -0.04 -20.91
N THR A 8 -13.07 0.32 -20.52
CA THR A 8 -12.84 1.45 -19.60
C THR A 8 -12.13 2.63 -20.25
N ASN A 9 -11.60 2.45 -21.46
CA ASN A 9 -10.78 3.43 -22.18
C ASN A 9 -9.76 4.16 -21.26
N PRO A 10 -9.05 3.41 -20.37
CA PRO A 10 -8.12 4.03 -19.45
C PRO A 10 -6.87 4.44 -20.21
N THR A 11 -6.45 5.65 -20.04
CA THR A 11 -5.25 6.21 -20.66
C THR A 11 -3.97 5.67 -20.07
N ASP A 12 -4.04 5.07 -18.87
CA ASP A 12 -2.86 4.52 -18.16
C ASP A 12 -3.26 3.40 -17.18
N ILE A 13 -3.03 2.14 -17.58
CA ILE A 13 -3.22 0.98 -16.69
C ILE A 13 -1.86 0.48 -16.22
N SER A 14 -1.58 0.60 -14.92
CA SER A 14 -0.40 -0.03 -14.33
C SER A 14 -0.58 -1.55 -14.24
N ILE A 15 0.18 -2.29 -15.05
CA ILE A 15 0.10 -3.75 -15.13
C ILE A 15 1.30 -4.36 -14.39
N LYS A 16 1.01 -5.22 -13.41
CA LYS A 16 2.02 -6.05 -12.74
C LYS A 16 1.80 -7.51 -13.10
N VAL A 17 2.80 -8.14 -13.71
CA VAL A 17 2.74 -9.53 -14.16
C VAL A 17 3.56 -10.40 -13.22
N ASN A 18 2.95 -11.48 -12.73
CA ASN A 18 3.62 -12.52 -11.95
C ASN A 18 3.35 -13.88 -12.60
N TYR A 19 4.31 -14.79 -12.49
CA TYR A 19 4.23 -16.13 -13.04
C TYR A 19 4.20 -17.16 -11.91
N CYS A 20 3.42 -18.23 -12.10
CA CYS A 20 3.36 -19.36 -11.18
C CYS A 20 3.27 -20.66 -11.97
N SER A 21 3.70 -21.75 -11.37
CA SER A 21 3.72 -23.09 -12.00
C SER A 21 2.36 -23.78 -12.01
N THR A 22 1.42 -23.29 -11.20
CA THR A 22 0.07 -23.85 -11.08
C THR A 22 -0.97 -22.76 -11.25
N GLN A 23 -2.18 -23.10 -11.67
CA GLN A 23 -3.27 -22.14 -11.79
C GLN A 23 -3.67 -21.63 -10.40
N PRO A 24 -3.43 -20.33 -10.06
CA PRO A 24 -3.64 -19.80 -8.72
C PRO A 24 -5.12 -19.55 -8.38
N PHE A 25 -5.96 -19.42 -9.41
CA PHE A 25 -7.39 -19.10 -9.24
C PHE A 25 -8.26 -19.96 -10.14
N SER A 26 -9.30 -20.56 -9.59
CA SER A 26 -10.23 -21.41 -10.33
C SER A 26 -11.18 -20.62 -11.24
N LYS A 27 -11.42 -19.34 -10.94
CA LYS A 27 -12.32 -18.47 -11.71
C LYS A 27 -12.05 -17.00 -11.47
N ILE A 28 -12.38 -16.17 -12.45
CA ILE A 28 -12.42 -14.72 -12.31
C ILE A 28 -13.60 -14.34 -11.43
N LYS A 29 -13.38 -13.43 -10.47
CA LYS A 29 -14.41 -12.83 -9.63
C LYS A 29 -14.43 -11.32 -9.83
N VAL A 30 -15.57 -10.78 -10.23
CA VAL A 30 -15.80 -9.34 -10.29
C VAL A 30 -16.74 -8.96 -9.15
N LYS A 31 -16.36 -7.97 -8.34
CA LYS A 31 -17.15 -7.48 -7.21
C LYS A 31 -17.18 -5.97 -7.22
N LEU A 32 -18.38 -5.41 -7.09
CA LEU A 32 -18.56 -3.99 -6.77
C LEU A 32 -18.28 -3.75 -5.29
N LYS A 33 -17.46 -2.76 -4.99
CA LYS A 33 -17.11 -2.37 -3.62
C LYS A 33 -17.01 -0.86 -3.53
N ASN A 34 -17.41 -0.29 -2.40
CA ASN A 34 -17.25 1.14 -2.12
C ASN A 34 -15.77 1.53 -1.92
N GLU A 35 -14.96 0.59 -1.46
CA GLU A 35 -13.53 0.76 -1.28
C GLU A 35 -12.78 -0.41 -1.92
N ILE A 36 -11.77 -0.14 -2.72
CA ILE A 36 -10.93 -1.18 -3.33
C ILE A 36 -10.17 -1.97 -2.26
N VAL A 37 -9.71 -1.29 -1.23
CA VAL A 37 -9.19 -1.85 0.01
C VAL A 37 -9.84 -1.13 1.19
N SER A 38 -10.48 -1.89 2.09
CA SER A 38 -11.25 -1.31 3.18
C SER A 38 -10.34 -0.80 4.29
N MET A 39 -10.38 0.50 4.53
CA MET A 39 -9.68 1.18 5.61
C MET A 39 -10.64 1.70 6.70
N LYS A 40 -11.91 1.96 6.30
CA LYS A 40 -12.95 2.51 7.18
C LYS A 40 -12.61 3.86 7.83
N ALA A 41 -11.85 4.69 7.14
CA ALA A 41 -11.43 6.00 7.62
C ALA A 41 -12.24 7.16 7.00
N GLY A 42 -13.42 6.86 6.49
CA GLY A 42 -14.23 7.84 5.76
C GLY A 42 -13.79 7.99 4.30
N GLU A 43 -14.23 9.06 3.67
CA GLU A 43 -13.87 9.38 2.29
C GLU A 43 -12.48 10.00 2.25
N ILE A 44 -11.59 9.44 1.45
CA ILE A 44 -10.20 9.90 1.29
C ILE A 44 -9.97 10.16 -0.19
N ASP A 45 -9.57 11.37 -0.53
CA ASP A 45 -9.14 11.72 -1.88
C ASP A 45 -7.73 11.16 -2.14
N VAL A 46 -7.69 9.91 -2.57
CA VAL A 46 -6.43 9.22 -2.88
C VAL A 46 -5.76 9.82 -4.12
N GLU A 47 -6.52 10.36 -5.04
CA GLU A 47 -5.99 10.84 -6.32
C GLU A 47 -5.08 12.05 -6.15
N THR A 48 -5.48 12.98 -5.29
CA THR A 48 -4.72 14.23 -5.06
C THR A 48 -3.78 14.15 -3.86
N LEU A 49 -4.08 13.32 -2.84
CA LEU A 49 -3.36 13.31 -1.56
C LEU A 49 -2.35 12.17 -1.42
N LYS A 50 -2.34 11.17 -2.31
CA LYS A 50 -1.39 10.06 -2.21
C LYS A 50 0.06 10.52 -2.25
N GLY A 51 0.90 9.84 -1.51
CA GLY A 51 2.34 10.08 -1.50
C GLY A 51 3.00 9.84 -2.86
N LYS A 52 4.18 10.40 -3.05
CA LYS A 52 4.98 10.21 -4.26
C LYS A 52 5.60 8.81 -4.27
N TYR A 53 5.58 8.17 -5.41
CA TYR A 53 6.31 6.93 -5.60
C TYR A 53 7.82 7.17 -5.57
N VAL A 54 8.53 6.22 -4.99
CA VAL A 54 9.98 6.15 -5.01
C VAL A 54 10.38 5.07 -6.00
N GLU A 55 11.26 5.40 -6.94
CA GLU A 55 11.77 4.44 -7.90
C GLU A 55 12.55 3.31 -7.21
N THR A 56 12.47 2.11 -7.76
CA THR A 56 13.11 0.92 -7.18
C THR A 56 14.63 1.12 -6.99
N SER A 57 15.28 1.82 -7.93
CA SER A 57 16.71 2.16 -7.86
C SER A 57 17.07 3.10 -6.70
N ASP A 58 16.12 3.89 -6.23
CA ASP A 58 16.31 4.89 -5.17
C ASP A 58 15.84 4.42 -3.80
N TRP A 59 15.06 3.33 -3.76
CA TRP A 59 14.41 2.85 -2.55
C TRP A 59 15.39 2.60 -1.41
N ASP A 60 16.44 1.81 -1.64
CA ASP A 60 17.41 1.45 -0.60
C ASP A 60 18.12 2.67 -0.02
N ARG A 61 18.51 3.61 -0.90
CA ARG A 61 19.11 4.87 -0.47
C ARG A 61 18.13 5.74 0.31
N PHE A 62 16.88 5.75 -0.09
CA PHE A 62 15.86 6.57 0.56
C PHE A 62 15.53 6.08 1.97
N ILE A 63 15.32 4.76 2.15
CA ILE A 63 14.95 4.20 3.46
C ILE A 63 16.09 4.17 4.49
N GLN A 64 17.34 4.31 4.06
CA GLN A 64 18.51 4.38 4.95
C GLN A 64 18.75 5.77 5.55
N ARG A 65 18.00 6.77 5.13
CA ARG A 65 18.15 8.13 5.64
C ARG A 65 17.64 8.23 7.08
N SER A 66 18.34 9.00 7.91
CA SER A 66 17.97 9.22 9.32
C SER A 66 16.69 10.04 9.52
N ASP A 67 16.26 10.79 8.48
CA ASP A 67 15.01 11.56 8.48
C ASP A 67 13.81 10.77 7.92
N VAL A 68 13.98 9.50 7.56
CA VAL A 68 12.94 8.64 6.99
C VAL A 68 12.54 7.55 7.99
N ILE A 69 11.24 7.37 8.14
CA ILE A 69 10.64 6.24 8.84
C ILE A 69 9.97 5.34 7.80
N VAL A 70 10.27 4.06 7.86
CA VAL A 70 9.65 3.06 6.98
C VAL A 70 8.51 2.38 7.73
N VAL A 71 7.33 2.32 7.13
CA VAL A 71 6.15 1.65 7.69
C VAL A 71 5.70 0.55 6.75
N ASP A 72 5.58 -0.65 7.27
CA ASP A 72 4.99 -1.78 6.55
C ASP A 72 3.47 -1.75 6.72
N THR A 73 2.74 -1.39 5.68
CA THR A 73 1.27 -1.28 5.74
C THR A 73 0.54 -2.60 5.47
N ARG A 74 1.27 -3.72 5.50
CA ARG A 74 0.71 -5.07 5.36
C ARG A 74 0.13 -5.57 6.68
N ASN A 75 -0.64 -6.64 6.61
CA ASN A 75 -1.14 -7.31 7.81
C ASN A 75 -0.04 -8.12 8.50
N SER A 76 -0.18 -8.36 9.79
CA SER A 76 0.80 -9.08 10.62
C SER A 76 1.25 -10.41 10.04
N TYR A 77 0.36 -11.17 9.40
CA TYR A 77 0.71 -12.46 8.79
C TYR A 77 1.64 -12.31 7.57
N GLU A 78 1.55 -11.20 6.83
CA GLU A 78 2.43 -10.90 5.70
C GLU A 78 3.81 -10.46 6.20
N ILE A 79 3.84 -9.65 7.27
CA ILE A 79 5.07 -9.15 7.92
C ILE A 79 5.89 -10.29 8.50
N LYS A 80 5.23 -11.29 9.10
CA LYS A 80 5.88 -12.52 9.62
C LYS A 80 6.64 -13.30 8.54
N ALA A 81 6.24 -13.20 7.28
CA ALA A 81 6.95 -13.82 6.16
C ALA A 81 8.23 -13.06 5.76
N GLY A 82 8.40 -11.83 6.24
CA GLY A 82 9.54 -10.97 5.98
C GLY A 82 9.15 -9.51 5.78
N THR A 83 10.03 -8.60 6.17
CA THR A 83 9.85 -7.15 6.03
C THR A 83 11.20 -6.47 5.79
N PHE A 84 11.22 -5.18 5.44
CA PHE A 84 12.46 -4.42 5.34
C PHE A 84 13.06 -4.18 6.73
N LYS A 85 14.40 -4.25 6.81
CA LYS A 85 15.13 -4.01 8.06
C LYS A 85 14.80 -2.62 8.61
N GLY A 86 14.34 -2.59 9.87
CA GLY A 86 13.99 -1.34 10.54
C GLY A 86 12.62 -0.76 10.18
N ALA A 87 11.83 -1.44 9.35
CA ALA A 87 10.46 -1.04 9.11
C ALA A 87 9.60 -1.21 10.37
N LEU A 88 8.75 -0.23 10.64
CA LEU A 88 7.76 -0.30 11.69
C LEU A 88 6.64 -1.26 11.30
N ASP A 89 6.36 -2.21 12.19
CA ASP A 89 5.19 -3.09 12.11
C ASP A 89 4.03 -2.45 12.90
N PRO A 90 2.93 -2.08 12.26
CA PRO A 90 1.73 -1.60 12.94
C PRO A 90 1.02 -2.66 13.81
N HIS A 91 1.42 -3.92 13.72
CA HIS A 91 0.79 -5.05 14.40
C HIS A 91 -0.71 -5.16 14.12
N THR A 92 -1.12 -4.87 12.89
CA THR A 92 -2.52 -4.93 12.47
C THR A 92 -2.86 -6.28 11.83
N GLU A 93 -3.95 -6.89 12.27
CA GLU A 93 -4.50 -8.09 11.64
C GLU A 93 -5.30 -7.74 10.38
N SER A 94 -5.73 -6.50 10.26
CA SER A 94 -6.51 -5.96 9.16
C SER A 94 -6.12 -4.52 8.87
N PHE A 95 -6.08 -4.14 7.60
CA PHE A 95 -5.81 -2.76 7.18
C PHE A 95 -6.81 -1.73 7.74
N ARG A 96 -7.96 -2.18 8.25
CA ARG A 96 -8.95 -1.32 8.92
C ARG A 96 -8.46 -0.77 10.25
N GLU A 97 -7.44 -1.37 10.85
CA GLU A 97 -6.86 -0.96 12.13
C GLU A 97 -5.76 0.09 11.95
N PHE A 98 -5.27 0.26 10.71
CA PHE A 98 -4.21 1.21 10.39
C PHE A 98 -4.52 2.65 10.83
N PRO A 99 -5.75 3.20 10.63
CA PRO A 99 -6.06 4.57 11.06
C PRO A 99 -5.91 4.80 12.56
N GLU A 100 -6.31 3.84 13.38
CA GLU A 100 -6.16 3.91 14.83
C GLU A 100 -4.69 3.86 15.23
N TRP A 101 -3.94 2.93 14.65
CA TRP A 101 -2.51 2.87 14.86
C TRP A 101 -1.80 4.18 14.48
N ALA A 102 -2.11 4.75 13.33
CA ALA A 102 -1.52 6.00 12.86
C ALA A 102 -1.80 7.16 13.82
N LYS A 103 -3.04 7.30 14.31
CA LYS A 103 -3.43 8.30 15.30
C LYS A 103 -2.67 8.17 16.61
N ASN A 104 -2.49 6.94 17.08
CA ASN A 104 -1.81 6.67 18.36
C ASN A 104 -0.29 6.85 18.27
N ASN A 105 0.28 6.96 17.06
CA ASN A 105 1.71 7.04 16.82
C ASN A 105 2.15 8.33 16.12
N THR A 106 1.35 9.39 16.13
CA THR A 106 1.64 10.67 15.44
C THR A 106 2.97 11.29 15.87
N GLU A 107 3.37 11.11 17.13
CA GLU A 107 4.64 11.65 17.66
C GLU A 107 5.87 11.05 16.97
N LEU A 108 5.80 9.79 16.52
CA LEU A 108 6.89 9.13 15.79
C LEU A 108 7.19 9.83 14.45
N PHE A 109 6.17 10.44 13.86
CA PHE A 109 6.24 10.99 12.50
C PHE A 109 6.63 12.48 12.46
N LYS A 110 6.72 13.13 13.62
CA LYS A 110 7.09 14.55 13.69
C LYS A 110 8.47 14.80 13.07
N ASN A 111 8.50 15.73 12.12
CA ASN A 111 9.72 16.12 11.38
C ASN A 111 10.40 14.95 10.63
N LYS A 112 9.65 13.91 10.30
CA LYS A 112 10.13 12.77 9.53
C LYS A 112 9.40 12.66 8.20
N LYS A 113 10.08 12.11 7.20
CA LYS A 113 9.47 11.59 5.99
C LYS A 113 9.01 10.16 6.25
N ILE A 114 7.85 9.82 5.74
CA ILE A 114 7.29 8.49 5.91
C ILE A 114 7.38 7.76 4.58
N ALA A 115 8.10 6.65 4.55
CA ALA A 115 8.11 5.71 3.44
C ALA A 115 7.16 4.56 3.78
N MET A 116 6.29 4.20 2.85
CA MET A 116 5.36 3.09 3.04
C MET A 116 5.50 2.07 1.92
N PHE A 117 5.32 0.82 2.26
CA PHE A 117 5.26 -0.26 1.27
C PHE A 117 4.19 -1.29 1.62
N CYS A 118 3.73 -2.01 0.60
CA CYS A 118 2.81 -3.14 0.73
C CYS A 118 3.02 -4.11 -0.44
N THR A 119 2.17 -5.12 -0.57
CA THR A 119 2.30 -6.13 -1.64
C THR A 119 2.00 -5.57 -3.03
N GLY A 120 0.99 -4.71 -3.18
CA GLY A 120 0.52 -4.25 -4.49
C GLY A 120 0.43 -2.72 -4.68
N GLY A 121 0.84 -1.92 -3.68
CA GLY A 121 0.79 -0.44 -3.74
C GLY A 121 -0.55 0.16 -3.29
N ILE A 122 -1.68 -0.52 -3.44
CA ILE A 122 -3.04 0.00 -3.19
C ILE A 122 -3.24 0.46 -1.73
N ARG A 123 -2.72 -0.31 -0.75
CA ARG A 123 -2.76 0.09 0.66
C ARG A 123 -1.92 1.34 0.90
N CYS A 124 -0.75 1.43 0.26
CA CYS A 124 0.14 2.57 0.40
C CYS A 124 -0.46 3.86 -0.13
N GLU A 125 -1.08 3.84 -1.30
CA GLU A 125 -1.75 5.02 -1.84
C GLU A 125 -2.80 5.56 -0.85
N LYS A 126 -3.59 4.67 -0.28
CA LYS A 126 -4.64 5.06 0.67
C LYS A 126 -4.09 5.49 2.03
N SER A 127 -3.08 4.79 2.56
CA SER A 127 -2.48 5.15 3.85
C SER A 127 -1.66 6.44 3.78
N THR A 128 -0.95 6.71 2.68
CA THR A 128 -0.24 7.97 2.50
C THR A 128 -1.18 9.15 2.31
N ALA A 129 -2.32 8.96 1.63
CA ALA A 129 -3.34 9.99 1.51
C ALA A 129 -4.07 10.27 2.83
N TYR A 130 -4.13 9.29 3.72
CA TYR A 130 -4.74 9.42 5.05
C TYR A 130 -3.84 10.18 6.03
N MET A 131 -2.50 10.01 5.97
CA MET A 131 -1.52 10.61 6.87
C MET A 131 -1.17 12.05 6.51
#